data_48610095787c34d8d30861f263689a8c
#
_entry.id   48610095787c34d8d30861f263689a8c
#
_cell.length_a   1.000
_cell.length_b   1.000
_cell.length_c   1.000
_cell.angle_alpha   90.00
_cell.angle_beta   90.00
_cell.angle_gamma   90.00
#
_symmetry.space_group_name_H-M   'P 1'
#
loop_
_entity.id
_entity.type
_entity.pdbx_description
1 polymer ?
#
loop_
_entity_poly.entity_id
_entity_poly.type
_entity_poly.pdbx_seq_one_letter_code
_entity_poly.pdbx_strand_id
1 'polypeptide(L)'
;MPEWSECATPMSSERQSIQDRVAGETGRILSGLGLEAVNPGAYSGREWHASADAPLIDSVNPATGEVIARVRAAGQVDYERVMASAAAAFAAWREVPAPRRGEAVRLVGEALRARKGLLGSLVSLEMGKIKVEGDGEVQEMIDMADFAVGQSRMLYGLAMHSERPRHRMYEQWHPLGIVGVISAFNFPVAVWSWNAFIAAVCGDVSVWKPSHHTPLCSIAVQKICQEVIEAEKLPPIFQSFIPADNALANRFVDDRRVALVSFTGSTQVGRRVGERVAARLGRSLLELGGNNAIIVDASANVDLVVPSVLFGAIGTAGQRCTTTRRLLVHESRIDEVQRRLVASYKQVRIGDPLDAKTLMGPLVGASAVRQYESALEDARKQGGEVLCGGRALPGAGFFVEPTIVRARHEMPVVRHETFAPILYLVPFRTLDEAIAMHNDTDYGLSSAIFTDRLQDAERFLSASGSDCGIANVNIGTSGAEIGGAFGGEKDTGGGREAGSDSWKLYMRRQTNTINYSSDLPLAQGIRFDVD
;
A
#
# COMPACT_ATOMS: atom_id res chain seq x y z
N MET A 1 22.81 34.40 -23.18
CA MET A 1 22.46 33.75 -21.91
C MET A 1 21.37 34.57 -21.23
N PRO A 2 20.13 34.12 -21.13
CA PRO A 2 19.15 34.78 -20.27
C PRO A 2 19.29 34.19 -18.88
N GLU A 3 19.39 35.06 -17.89
CA GLU A 3 19.45 34.80 -16.45
C GLU A 3 18.21 34.03 -15.99
N TRP A 4 18.45 32.87 -15.39
CA TRP A 4 17.44 32.05 -14.71
C TRP A 4 17.44 32.40 -13.22
N SER A 5 17.01 33.62 -12.88
CA SER A 5 16.70 33.99 -11.50
C SER A 5 15.23 34.41 -11.39
N GLU A 6 14.60 33.94 -10.33
CA GLU A 6 13.26 34.27 -9.82
C GLU A 6 12.12 33.30 -10.17
N CYS A 7 12.06 32.22 -9.38
CA CYS A 7 10.81 31.61 -9.01
C CYS A 7 10.94 30.95 -7.62
N ALA A 8 11.22 31.77 -6.60
CA ALA A 8 11.01 31.41 -5.19
C ALA A 8 10.95 32.68 -4.36
N THR A 9 9.75 33.13 -4.04
CA THR A 9 9.51 34.20 -3.06
C THR A 9 9.86 33.73 -1.66
N PRO A 10 10.51 34.53 -0.80
CA PRO A 10 11.03 34.11 0.49
C PRO A 10 9.90 33.88 1.50
N MET A 11 9.82 32.64 2.00
CA MET A 11 8.79 32.11 2.91
C MET A 11 9.07 32.30 4.43
N SER A 12 9.73 33.33 4.90
CA SER A 12 10.08 33.43 6.33
C SER A 12 8.94 33.89 7.26
N SER A 13 8.05 34.78 6.83
CA SER A 13 6.90 35.22 7.64
C SER A 13 5.68 34.31 7.50
N GLU A 14 5.51 33.67 6.36
CA GLU A 14 4.48 32.63 6.17
C GLU A 14 4.77 31.37 6.98
N ARG A 15 6.03 31.03 7.20
CA ARG A 15 6.43 29.84 7.95
C ARG A 15 6.12 29.92 9.44
N GLN A 16 6.30 31.08 10.09
CA GLN A 16 5.93 31.24 11.48
C GLN A 16 4.42 31.12 11.68
N SER A 17 3.62 31.67 10.75
CA SER A 17 2.16 31.54 10.77
C SER A 17 1.67 30.10 10.50
N ILE A 18 2.44 29.31 9.77
CA ILE A 18 2.17 27.88 9.54
C ILE A 18 2.40 27.10 10.84
N GLN A 19 3.51 27.33 11.55
CA GLN A 19 3.83 26.62 12.80
C GLN A 19 2.77 26.86 13.88
N ASP A 20 2.34 28.11 14.08
CA ASP A 20 1.32 28.47 15.09
C ASP A 20 -0.06 27.85 14.75
N ARG A 21 -0.43 27.84 13.48
CA ARG A 21 -1.69 27.23 13.00
C ARG A 21 -1.66 25.71 13.14
N VAL A 22 -0.57 25.06 12.77
CA VAL A 22 -0.37 23.61 12.84
C VAL A 22 -0.42 23.14 14.30
N ALA A 23 0.15 23.88 15.26
CA ALA A 23 0.11 23.50 16.67
C ALA A 23 -1.31 23.42 17.23
N GLY A 24 -2.17 24.38 16.93
CA GLY A 24 -3.58 24.37 17.35
C GLY A 24 -4.42 23.28 16.66
N GLU A 25 -4.17 23.04 15.37
CA GLU A 25 -4.86 22.01 14.61
C GLU A 25 -4.40 20.60 14.98
N THR A 26 -3.10 20.40 15.23
CA THR A 26 -2.53 19.15 15.75
C THR A 26 -3.20 18.73 17.06
N GLY A 27 -3.34 19.64 18.02
CA GLY A 27 -4.01 19.35 19.29
C GLY A 27 -5.46 18.89 19.10
N ARG A 28 -6.20 19.51 18.18
CA ARG A 28 -7.59 19.14 17.83
C ARG A 28 -7.66 17.75 17.18
N ILE A 29 -6.73 17.44 16.27
CA ILE A 29 -6.67 16.14 15.59
C ILE A 29 -6.38 15.04 16.61
N LEU A 30 -5.35 15.21 17.42
CA LEU A 30 -4.93 14.23 18.42
C LEU A 30 -6.03 13.94 19.43
N SER A 31 -6.61 14.98 20.06
CA SER A 31 -7.67 14.83 21.05
C SER A 31 -8.94 14.22 20.47
N GLY A 32 -9.31 14.60 19.23
CA GLY A 32 -10.49 14.06 18.53
C GLY A 32 -10.37 12.57 18.14
N LEU A 33 -9.15 12.04 18.10
CA LEU A 33 -8.84 10.63 17.86
C LEU A 33 -8.40 9.89 19.13
N GLY A 34 -8.49 10.53 20.31
CA GLY A 34 -8.11 9.96 21.59
C GLY A 34 -6.60 9.69 21.72
N LEU A 35 -5.78 10.43 20.97
CA LEU A 35 -4.32 10.33 21.04
C LEU A 35 -3.76 11.27 22.09
N GLU A 36 -2.69 10.84 22.76
CA GLU A 36 -2.02 11.55 23.84
C GLU A 36 -0.60 11.97 23.43
N ALA A 37 0.06 12.75 24.27
CA ALA A 37 1.46 13.14 24.05
C ALA A 37 2.41 11.92 24.02
N VAL A 38 2.11 10.87 24.78
CA VAL A 38 2.79 9.57 24.75
C VAL A 38 1.74 8.47 24.67
N ASN A 39 1.76 7.69 23.61
CA ASN A 39 0.80 6.63 23.35
C ASN A 39 1.43 5.25 23.58
N PRO A 40 0.67 4.24 24.04
CA PRO A 40 1.16 2.87 24.14
C PRO A 40 1.31 2.23 22.74
N GLY A 41 2.37 1.43 22.56
CA GLY A 41 2.73 0.82 21.29
C GLY A 41 2.21 -0.60 21.07
N ALA A 42 1.41 -1.16 21.98
CA ALA A 42 0.81 -2.46 21.79
C ALA A 42 -0.64 -2.48 22.26
N TYR A 43 -1.49 -3.18 21.49
CA TYR A 43 -2.88 -3.45 21.82
C TYR A 43 -3.18 -4.94 21.72
N SER A 44 -3.70 -5.53 22.79
CA SER A 44 -4.11 -6.93 22.82
C SER A 44 -5.29 -7.16 23.77
N GLY A 45 -6.14 -8.10 23.40
CA GLY A 45 -7.29 -8.45 24.19
C GLY A 45 -8.38 -7.37 24.21
N ARG A 46 -8.22 -6.30 24.87
CA ARG A 46 -9.02 -5.06 24.92
C ARG A 46 -8.24 -3.99 25.67
N GLU A 47 -6.93 -4.22 25.83
CA GLU A 47 -6.09 -3.37 26.65
C GLU A 47 -4.89 -2.86 25.84
N TRP A 48 -4.48 -1.65 26.16
CA TRP A 48 -3.25 -1.07 25.67
C TRP A 48 -2.11 -1.38 26.64
N HIS A 49 -0.97 -1.77 26.07
CA HIS A 49 0.23 -2.13 26.82
C HIS A 49 1.40 -1.22 26.46
N ALA A 50 2.17 -0.87 27.46
CA ALA A 50 3.40 -0.12 27.32
C ALA A 50 4.35 -0.52 28.45
N SER A 51 5.45 -1.17 28.14
CA SER A 51 6.50 -1.44 29.13
C SER A 51 7.18 -0.13 29.52
N ALA A 52 7.28 0.15 30.82
CA ALA A 52 7.76 1.46 31.32
C ALA A 52 9.16 1.82 30.80
N ASP A 53 10.04 0.80 30.65
CA ASP A 53 11.43 0.95 30.23
C ASP A 53 11.62 0.85 28.70
N ALA A 54 10.55 0.64 27.93
CA ALA A 54 10.65 0.58 26.47
C ALA A 54 10.98 1.96 25.89
N PRO A 55 11.78 2.02 24.80
CA PRO A 55 12.15 3.30 24.19
C PRO A 55 10.93 4.02 23.59
N LEU A 56 11.06 5.34 23.51
CA LEU A 56 10.08 6.19 22.84
C LEU A 56 10.43 6.33 21.35
N ILE A 57 9.42 6.26 20.52
CA ILE A 57 9.49 6.53 19.09
C ILE A 57 8.84 7.90 18.86
N ASP A 58 9.56 8.82 18.25
CA ASP A 58 9.03 10.11 17.87
C ASP A 58 8.23 9.97 16.56
N SER A 59 6.97 10.42 16.57
CA SER A 59 6.20 10.68 15.36
C SER A 59 6.45 12.12 14.94
N VAL A 60 6.93 12.33 13.73
CA VAL A 60 7.41 13.63 13.24
C VAL A 60 6.50 14.13 12.12
N ASN A 61 6.13 15.40 12.19
CA ASN A 61 5.47 16.09 11.06
C ASN A 61 6.52 16.38 9.97
N PRO A 62 6.43 15.74 8.80
CA PRO A 62 7.42 15.93 7.74
C PRO A 62 7.39 17.33 7.10
N ALA A 63 6.32 18.11 7.32
CA ALA A 63 6.23 19.48 6.84
C ALA A 63 6.99 20.49 7.71
N THR A 64 7.19 20.19 9.01
CA THR A 64 7.88 21.09 9.94
C THR A 64 9.15 20.49 10.52
N GLY A 65 9.29 19.17 10.53
CA GLY A 65 10.35 18.44 11.23
C GLY A 65 10.13 18.33 12.73
N GLU A 66 9.00 18.80 13.26
CA GLU A 66 8.68 18.79 14.69
C GLU A 66 8.00 17.49 15.11
N VAL A 67 8.19 17.10 16.38
CA VAL A 67 7.54 15.93 16.97
C VAL A 67 6.06 16.23 17.20
N ILE A 68 5.18 15.41 16.64
CA ILE A 68 3.73 15.47 16.81
C ILE A 68 3.35 14.91 18.20
N ALA A 69 3.77 13.68 18.44
CA ALA A 69 3.59 12.92 19.68
C ALA A 69 4.58 11.76 19.70
N ARG A 70 4.60 11.00 20.80
CA ARG A 70 5.49 9.85 20.99
C ARG A 70 4.71 8.56 21.16
N VAL A 71 5.36 7.47 20.82
CA VAL A 71 4.85 6.12 21.05
C VAL A 71 5.87 5.34 21.89
N ARG A 72 5.44 4.79 23.00
CA ARG A 72 6.25 3.87 23.78
C ARG A 72 6.22 2.51 23.10
N ALA A 73 7.36 2.07 22.61
CA ALA A 73 7.48 0.87 21.81
C ALA A 73 7.02 -0.39 22.55
N ALA A 74 6.57 -1.37 21.79
CA ALA A 74 6.26 -2.70 22.30
C ALA A 74 7.54 -3.49 22.58
N GLY A 75 7.61 -4.11 23.75
CA GLY A 75 8.66 -5.06 24.12
C GLY A 75 8.29 -6.51 23.82
N GLN A 76 9.19 -7.42 24.18
CA GLN A 76 9.01 -8.86 24.00
C GLN A 76 7.77 -9.41 24.74
N VAL A 77 7.53 -8.91 25.97
CA VAL A 77 6.38 -9.32 26.79
C VAL A 77 5.06 -8.86 26.17
N ASP A 78 5.04 -7.63 25.64
CA ASP A 78 3.85 -7.07 24.98
C ASP A 78 3.54 -7.87 23.71
N TYR A 79 4.56 -8.21 22.93
CA TYR A 79 4.43 -9.07 21.74
C TYR A 79 3.82 -10.44 22.07
N GLU A 80 4.29 -11.12 23.12
CA GLU A 80 3.74 -12.42 23.50
C GLU A 80 2.26 -12.31 23.98
N ARG A 81 1.89 -11.22 24.64
CA ARG A 81 0.49 -10.93 24.98
C ARG A 81 -0.37 -10.77 23.74
N VAL A 82 0.11 -10.00 22.74
CA VAL A 82 -0.57 -9.83 21.45
C VAL A 82 -0.77 -11.17 20.77
N MET A 83 0.27 -11.99 20.65
CA MET A 83 0.21 -13.28 19.96
C MET A 83 -0.68 -14.31 20.70
N ALA A 84 -0.65 -14.33 22.02
CA ALA A 84 -1.51 -15.21 22.82
C ALA A 84 -2.98 -14.79 22.70
N SER A 85 -3.26 -13.49 22.79
CA SER A 85 -4.60 -12.94 22.61
C SER A 85 -5.15 -13.19 21.20
N ALA A 86 -4.32 -13.01 20.15
CA ALA A 86 -4.71 -13.29 18.77
C ALA A 86 -5.05 -14.76 18.54
N ALA A 87 -4.29 -15.69 19.15
CA ALA A 87 -4.57 -17.12 19.06
C ALA A 87 -5.92 -17.49 19.74
N ALA A 88 -6.19 -16.90 20.91
CA ALA A 88 -7.46 -17.09 21.61
C ALA A 88 -8.64 -16.50 20.84
N ALA A 89 -8.47 -15.29 20.28
CA ALA A 89 -9.48 -14.64 19.46
C ALA A 89 -9.79 -15.45 18.19
N PHE A 90 -8.77 -16.02 17.54
CA PHE A 90 -8.96 -16.88 16.37
C PHE A 90 -9.79 -18.13 16.69
N ALA A 91 -9.54 -18.79 17.81
CA ALA A 91 -10.30 -19.97 18.21
C ALA A 91 -11.81 -19.68 18.34
N ALA A 92 -12.18 -18.47 18.78
CA ALA A 92 -13.57 -18.04 18.87
C ALA A 92 -14.12 -17.52 17.52
N TRP A 93 -13.31 -16.73 16.78
CA TRP A 93 -13.76 -16.04 15.58
C TRP A 93 -14.04 -16.97 14.40
N ARG A 94 -13.25 -18.01 14.20
CA ARG A 94 -13.44 -19.01 13.13
C ARG A 94 -14.78 -19.74 13.20
N GLU A 95 -15.42 -19.80 14.38
CA GLU A 95 -16.73 -20.41 14.57
C GLU A 95 -17.89 -19.46 14.26
N VAL A 96 -17.62 -18.15 14.12
CA VAL A 96 -18.62 -17.15 13.77
C VAL A 96 -18.96 -17.27 12.28
N PRO A 97 -20.25 -17.36 11.89
CA PRO A 97 -20.63 -17.43 10.48
C PRO A 97 -20.15 -16.22 9.67
N ALA A 98 -19.67 -16.44 8.43
CA ALA A 98 -19.08 -15.39 7.61
C ALA A 98 -19.95 -14.13 7.46
N PRO A 99 -21.30 -14.20 7.26
CA PRO A 99 -22.13 -13.00 7.20
C PRO A 99 -22.17 -12.20 8.52
N ARG A 100 -21.98 -12.86 9.67
CA ARG A 100 -21.86 -12.17 10.97
C ARG A 100 -20.49 -11.51 11.11
N ARG A 101 -19.44 -12.12 10.57
CA ARG A 101 -18.13 -11.49 10.47
C ARG A 101 -18.17 -10.25 9.57
N GLY A 102 -18.93 -10.33 8.46
CA GLY A 102 -19.19 -9.17 7.60
C GLY A 102 -19.89 -8.02 8.34
N GLU A 103 -20.85 -8.33 9.22
CA GLU A 103 -21.52 -7.30 10.03
C GLU A 103 -20.54 -6.57 10.96
N ALA A 104 -19.61 -7.28 11.60
CA ALA A 104 -18.57 -6.65 12.41
C ALA A 104 -17.70 -5.68 11.59
N VAL A 105 -17.30 -6.09 10.37
CA VAL A 105 -16.52 -5.22 9.47
C VAL A 105 -17.35 -4.01 9.02
N ARG A 106 -18.65 -4.18 8.75
CA ARG A 106 -19.55 -3.06 8.42
C ARG A 106 -19.58 -2.01 9.52
N LEU A 107 -19.70 -2.42 10.77
CA LEU A 107 -19.72 -1.51 11.92
C LEU A 107 -18.39 -0.76 12.08
N VAL A 108 -17.26 -1.42 11.84
CA VAL A 108 -15.96 -0.74 11.79
C VAL A 108 -15.92 0.28 10.63
N GLY A 109 -16.43 -0.08 9.45
CA GLY A 109 -16.55 0.85 8.31
C GLY A 109 -17.37 2.09 8.65
N GLU A 110 -18.51 1.95 9.37
CA GLU A 110 -19.31 3.08 9.83
C GLU A 110 -18.57 3.96 10.85
N ALA A 111 -17.82 3.35 11.77
CA ALA A 111 -17.02 4.09 12.75
C ALA A 111 -15.88 4.88 12.08
N LEU A 112 -15.26 4.32 11.03
CA LEU A 112 -14.27 5.01 10.19
C LEU A 112 -14.90 6.16 9.40
N ARG A 113 -16.08 5.95 8.81
CA ARG A 113 -16.85 6.97 8.08
C ARG A 113 -17.15 8.18 8.95
N ALA A 114 -17.57 7.95 10.20
CA ALA A 114 -17.85 9.01 11.17
C ALA A 114 -16.61 9.85 11.53
N ARG A 115 -15.40 9.28 11.40
CA ARG A 115 -14.13 9.94 11.78
C ARG A 115 -13.24 10.28 10.57
N LYS A 116 -13.75 10.12 9.34
CA LYS A 116 -12.97 10.27 8.10
C LYS A 116 -12.15 11.55 8.06
N GLY A 117 -12.76 12.71 8.34
CA GLY A 117 -12.08 13.98 8.26
C GLY A 117 -10.93 14.15 9.26
N LEU A 118 -11.08 13.64 10.50
CA LEU A 118 -10.03 13.69 11.52
C LEU A 118 -8.89 12.72 11.20
N LEU A 119 -9.22 11.48 10.85
CA LEU A 119 -8.23 10.46 10.51
C LEU A 119 -7.47 10.84 9.24
N GLY A 120 -8.15 11.38 8.21
CA GLY A 120 -7.50 11.90 7.01
C GLY A 120 -6.57 13.07 7.30
N SER A 121 -6.92 13.96 8.26
CA SER A 121 -6.02 15.02 8.72
C SER A 121 -4.79 14.46 9.45
N LEU A 122 -4.95 13.40 10.25
CA LEU A 122 -3.82 12.73 10.90
C LEU A 122 -2.88 12.08 9.87
N VAL A 123 -3.43 11.43 8.85
CA VAL A 123 -2.63 10.88 7.73
C VAL A 123 -1.81 11.99 7.06
N SER A 124 -2.44 13.14 6.78
CA SER A 124 -1.73 14.29 6.19
C SER A 124 -0.66 14.85 7.11
N LEU A 125 -0.94 14.95 8.39
CA LEU A 125 -0.02 15.50 9.41
C LEU A 125 1.21 14.60 9.61
N GLU A 126 1.02 13.28 9.66
CA GLU A 126 2.08 12.32 10.03
C GLU A 126 2.88 11.82 8.81
N MET A 127 2.21 11.68 7.66
CA MET A 127 2.86 11.16 6.44
C MET A 127 3.27 12.25 5.45
N GLY A 128 2.58 13.39 5.45
CA GLY A 128 2.87 14.51 4.56
C GLY A 128 2.07 14.54 3.26
N LYS A 129 1.16 13.59 2.99
CA LYS A 129 0.28 13.68 1.83
C LYS A 129 -0.78 14.76 2.01
N ILE A 130 -1.22 15.38 0.92
CA ILE A 130 -2.21 16.47 0.98
C ILE A 130 -3.55 15.98 1.55
N LYS A 131 -4.32 16.90 2.11
CA LYS A 131 -5.58 16.60 2.83
C LYS A 131 -6.57 15.76 2.01
N VAL A 132 -6.70 16.05 0.72
CA VAL A 132 -7.57 15.28 -0.18
C VAL A 132 -7.11 13.83 -0.32
N GLU A 133 -5.80 13.58 -0.37
CA GLU A 133 -5.23 12.24 -0.41
C GLU A 133 -5.37 11.52 0.94
N GLY A 134 -5.21 12.24 2.06
CA GLY A 134 -5.44 11.69 3.39
C GLY A 134 -6.89 11.26 3.60
N ASP A 135 -7.85 12.09 3.19
CA ASP A 135 -9.28 11.73 3.22
C ASP A 135 -9.62 10.60 2.25
N GLY A 136 -8.97 10.59 1.08
CA GLY A 136 -9.09 9.52 0.08
C GLY A 136 -8.63 8.18 0.62
N GLU A 137 -7.53 8.15 1.38
CA GLU A 137 -7.02 6.93 1.99
C GLU A 137 -7.99 6.34 3.04
N VAL A 138 -8.62 7.19 3.84
CA VAL A 138 -9.68 6.73 4.75
C VAL A 138 -10.92 6.28 4.00
N GLN A 139 -11.24 6.90 2.84
CA GLN A 139 -12.31 6.44 1.97
C GLN A 139 -12.02 5.03 1.44
N GLU A 140 -10.79 4.74 1.04
CA GLU A 140 -10.39 3.39 0.62
C GLU A 140 -10.63 2.34 1.73
N MET A 141 -10.40 2.68 3.01
CA MET A 141 -10.74 1.78 4.14
C MET A 141 -12.25 1.51 4.19
N ILE A 142 -13.06 2.55 4.01
CA ILE A 142 -14.53 2.45 4.04
C ILE A 142 -15.02 1.58 2.88
N ASP A 143 -14.52 1.83 1.67
CA ASP A 143 -14.89 1.09 0.47
C ASP A 143 -14.44 -0.39 0.57
N MET A 144 -13.29 -0.64 1.19
CA MET A 144 -12.83 -2.01 1.47
C MET A 144 -13.71 -2.71 2.51
N ALA A 145 -14.21 -1.98 3.52
CA ALA A 145 -15.17 -2.56 4.46
C ALA A 145 -16.45 -2.97 3.73
N ASP A 146 -17.00 -2.09 2.87
CA ASP A 146 -18.20 -2.37 2.07
C ASP A 146 -17.97 -3.57 1.12
N PHE A 147 -16.80 -3.65 0.46
CA PHE A 147 -16.41 -4.78 -0.37
C PHE A 147 -16.34 -6.10 0.43
N ALA A 148 -15.67 -6.09 1.59
CA ALA A 148 -15.54 -7.27 2.45
C ALA A 148 -16.90 -7.75 3.00
N VAL A 149 -17.83 -6.84 3.28
CA VAL A 149 -19.22 -7.20 3.64
C VAL A 149 -19.88 -8.01 2.54
N GLY A 150 -19.81 -7.56 1.28
CA GLY A 150 -20.28 -8.33 0.12
C GLY A 150 -19.58 -9.68 0.02
N GLN A 151 -18.26 -9.68 0.14
CA GLN A 151 -17.41 -10.87 0.07
C GLN A 151 -17.78 -11.93 1.12
N SER A 152 -18.24 -11.53 2.32
CA SER A 152 -18.64 -12.44 3.39
C SER A 152 -19.72 -13.46 3.00
N ARG A 153 -20.45 -13.22 1.91
CA ARG A 153 -21.48 -14.10 1.35
C ARG A 153 -21.03 -14.81 0.08
N MET A 154 -19.78 -14.60 -0.36
CA MET A 154 -19.25 -15.03 -1.66
C MET A 154 -17.99 -15.91 -1.54
N LEU A 155 -17.80 -16.56 -0.38
CA LEU A 155 -16.66 -17.46 -0.12
C LEU A 155 -16.97 -18.87 -0.65
N TYR A 156 -17.19 -18.99 -1.97
CA TYR A 156 -17.69 -20.19 -2.59
C TYR A 156 -16.62 -21.27 -2.76
N GLY A 157 -17.01 -22.54 -2.51
CA GLY A 157 -16.29 -23.71 -2.98
C GLY A 157 -16.96 -24.31 -4.23
N LEU A 158 -16.26 -25.23 -4.86
CA LEU A 158 -16.73 -25.94 -6.06
C LEU A 158 -17.35 -27.28 -5.65
N ALA A 159 -18.44 -27.68 -6.34
CA ALA A 159 -18.95 -29.03 -6.28
C ALA A 159 -18.58 -29.74 -7.60
N MET A 160 -18.10 -30.98 -7.53
CA MET A 160 -17.66 -31.75 -8.68
C MET A 160 -18.12 -33.20 -8.58
N HIS A 161 -18.20 -33.89 -9.72
CA HIS A 161 -18.55 -35.30 -9.74
C HIS A 161 -17.39 -36.16 -9.23
N SER A 162 -17.72 -37.16 -8.41
CA SER A 162 -16.78 -38.19 -8.00
C SER A 162 -16.65 -39.26 -9.08
N GLU A 163 -15.48 -39.85 -9.25
CA GLU A 163 -15.23 -41.01 -10.08
C GLU A 163 -15.86 -42.30 -9.50
N ARG A 164 -16.27 -42.27 -8.22
CA ARG A 164 -16.84 -43.39 -7.49
C ARG A 164 -18.35 -43.29 -7.42
N PRO A 165 -19.12 -44.39 -7.68
CA PRO A 165 -20.57 -44.39 -7.53
C PRO A 165 -20.96 -44.08 -6.06
N ARG A 166 -22.04 -43.31 -5.88
CA ARG A 166 -22.58 -42.94 -4.56
C ARG A 166 -21.58 -42.18 -3.68
N HIS A 167 -20.72 -41.37 -4.30
CA HIS A 167 -19.84 -40.43 -3.61
C HIS A 167 -20.16 -39.00 -4.05
N ARG A 168 -20.04 -38.08 -3.12
CA ARG A 168 -20.10 -36.63 -3.36
C ARG A 168 -18.76 -36.00 -3.11
N MET A 169 -18.25 -35.21 -4.05
CA MET A 169 -17.00 -34.49 -3.90
C MET A 169 -17.22 -32.99 -4.03
N TYR A 170 -16.58 -32.21 -3.15
CA TYR A 170 -16.65 -30.76 -3.16
C TYR A 170 -15.42 -30.14 -2.52
N GLU A 171 -15.16 -28.88 -2.81
CA GLU A 171 -14.15 -28.06 -2.16
C GLU A 171 -14.83 -27.05 -1.23
N GLN A 172 -14.21 -26.76 -0.12
CA GLN A 172 -14.58 -25.68 0.78
C GLN A 172 -13.36 -24.93 1.28
N TRP A 173 -13.58 -23.73 1.76
CA TRP A 173 -12.55 -22.84 2.24
C TRP A 173 -12.68 -22.63 3.74
N HIS A 174 -11.53 -22.64 4.43
CA HIS A 174 -11.44 -22.46 5.87
C HIS A 174 -10.46 -21.34 6.21
N PRO A 175 -10.67 -20.64 7.33
CA PRO A 175 -9.72 -19.66 7.84
C PRO A 175 -8.31 -20.20 7.96
N LEU A 176 -7.31 -19.33 7.81
CA LEU A 176 -5.90 -19.68 8.00
C LEU A 176 -5.48 -19.64 9.46
N GLY A 177 -5.82 -18.55 10.17
CA GLY A 177 -5.33 -18.31 11.51
C GLY A 177 -5.01 -16.85 11.80
N ILE A 178 -3.78 -16.59 12.26
CA ILE A 178 -3.29 -15.23 12.46
C ILE A 178 -2.68 -14.74 11.14
N VAL A 179 -3.18 -13.61 10.65
CA VAL A 179 -2.62 -12.88 9.52
C VAL A 179 -1.76 -11.74 10.06
N GLY A 180 -0.47 -11.82 9.82
CA GLY A 180 0.47 -10.76 10.16
C GLY A 180 0.51 -9.71 9.06
N VAL A 181 0.15 -8.47 9.38
CA VAL A 181 0.17 -7.35 8.42
C VAL A 181 1.31 -6.41 8.77
N ILE A 182 2.30 -6.29 7.90
CA ILE A 182 3.42 -5.36 8.01
C ILE A 182 3.25 -4.29 6.94
N SER A 183 2.80 -3.09 7.31
CA SER A 183 2.48 -2.02 6.37
C SER A 183 3.58 -0.96 6.29
N ALA A 184 3.66 -0.29 5.14
CA ALA A 184 4.56 0.82 4.87
C ALA A 184 3.97 2.16 5.32
N PHE A 185 4.81 3.21 5.30
CA PHE A 185 4.45 4.54 5.77
C PHE A 185 3.55 5.32 4.82
N ASN A 186 3.62 5.03 3.51
CA ASN A 186 3.03 5.85 2.46
C ASN A 186 1.51 5.69 2.33
N PHE A 187 0.96 4.56 2.80
CA PHE A 187 -0.46 4.30 2.99
C PHE A 187 -0.67 3.75 4.41
N PRO A 188 -0.56 4.60 5.44
CA PRO A 188 -0.48 4.17 6.83
C PRO A 188 -1.76 3.51 7.36
N VAL A 189 -2.89 3.67 6.69
CA VAL A 189 -4.18 3.12 7.15
C VAL A 189 -4.87 2.23 6.11
N ALA A 190 -4.87 2.59 4.82
CA ALA A 190 -5.61 1.85 3.79
C ALA A 190 -5.08 0.44 3.58
N VAL A 191 -3.77 0.26 3.42
CA VAL A 191 -3.15 -1.05 3.16
C VAL A 191 -3.43 -2.05 4.28
N TRP A 192 -3.45 -1.61 5.55
CA TRP A 192 -3.87 -2.47 6.63
C TRP A 192 -5.31 -2.95 6.45
N SER A 193 -6.23 -2.05 6.09
CA SER A 193 -7.65 -2.40 5.94
C SER A 193 -7.89 -3.37 4.76
N TRP A 194 -7.10 -3.26 3.69
CA TRP A 194 -7.17 -4.18 2.55
C TRP A 194 -6.95 -5.63 3.01
N ASN A 195 -5.97 -5.84 3.87
CA ASN A 195 -5.67 -7.14 4.46
C ASN A 195 -6.67 -7.51 5.56
N ALA A 196 -6.84 -6.63 6.55
CA ALA A 196 -7.51 -6.94 7.81
C ALA A 196 -9.01 -7.22 7.63
N PHE A 197 -9.70 -6.48 6.74
CA PHE A 197 -11.14 -6.65 6.54
C PHE A 197 -11.45 -7.91 5.74
N ILE A 198 -10.64 -8.23 4.72
CA ILE A 198 -10.77 -9.49 3.99
C ILE A 198 -10.45 -10.66 4.91
N ALA A 199 -9.34 -10.61 5.65
CA ALA A 199 -8.97 -11.63 6.63
C ALA A 199 -10.08 -11.85 7.67
N ALA A 200 -10.66 -10.76 8.20
CA ALA A 200 -11.73 -10.83 9.18
C ALA A 200 -12.96 -11.56 8.65
N VAL A 201 -13.44 -11.27 7.43
CA VAL A 201 -14.60 -11.97 6.85
C VAL A 201 -14.26 -13.41 6.47
N CYS A 202 -13.00 -13.72 6.16
CA CYS A 202 -12.51 -15.09 5.99
C CYS A 202 -12.45 -15.87 7.30
N GLY A 203 -12.48 -15.20 8.47
CA GLY A 203 -12.47 -15.81 9.80
C GLY A 203 -11.11 -15.81 10.47
N ASP A 204 -10.17 -15.04 9.95
CA ASP A 204 -8.84 -14.84 10.50
C ASP A 204 -8.80 -13.68 11.50
N VAL A 205 -7.72 -13.61 12.25
CA VAL A 205 -7.39 -12.49 13.16
C VAL A 205 -6.17 -11.79 12.65
N SER A 206 -6.18 -10.46 12.56
CA SER A 206 -5.02 -9.70 12.13
C SER A 206 -4.19 -9.19 13.30
N VAL A 207 -2.87 -9.31 13.16
CA VAL A 207 -1.87 -8.65 14.01
C VAL A 207 -1.11 -7.67 13.14
N TRP A 208 -1.20 -6.39 13.47
CA TRP A 208 -0.62 -5.31 12.70
C TRP A 208 0.72 -4.83 13.27
N LYS A 209 1.73 -4.81 12.43
CA LYS A 209 3.00 -4.13 12.67
C LYS A 209 3.11 -2.97 11.67
N PRO A 210 2.73 -1.73 12.05
CA PRO A 210 2.79 -0.56 11.18
C PRO A 210 4.22 -0.06 10.98
N SER A 211 4.39 0.91 10.09
CA SER A 211 5.64 1.65 9.95
C SER A 211 5.92 2.52 11.19
N HIS A 212 7.19 2.63 11.56
CA HIS A 212 7.65 3.54 12.62
C HIS A 212 7.59 5.03 12.22
N HIS A 213 7.43 5.33 10.94
CA HIS A 213 7.25 6.72 10.48
C HIS A 213 5.83 7.25 10.69
N THR A 214 4.84 6.36 10.80
CA THR A 214 3.42 6.73 10.90
C THR A 214 2.69 5.93 11.99
N PRO A 215 3.22 5.89 13.23
CA PRO A 215 2.67 5.05 14.30
C PRO A 215 1.34 5.58 14.85
N LEU A 216 1.10 6.90 14.85
CA LEU A 216 -0.13 7.48 15.39
C LEU A 216 -1.35 7.14 14.54
N CYS A 217 -1.20 7.08 13.21
CA CYS A 217 -2.24 6.63 12.30
C CYS A 217 -2.75 5.23 12.68
N SER A 218 -1.84 4.30 12.95
CA SER A 218 -2.20 2.93 13.33
C SER A 218 -2.87 2.86 14.70
N ILE A 219 -2.42 3.65 15.68
CA ILE A 219 -3.04 3.72 17.01
C ILE A 219 -4.45 4.28 16.92
N ALA A 220 -4.65 5.35 16.12
CA ALA A 220 -5.97 5.93 15.91
C ALA A 220 -6.95 4.93 15.29
N VAL A 221 -6.53 4.20 14.25
CA VAL A 221 -7.35 3.14 13.63
C VAL A 221 -7.65 2.03 14.63
N GLN A 222 -6.66 1.58 15.41
CA GLN A 222 -6.85 0.55 16.42
C GLN A 222 -7.84 0.98 17.51
N LYS A 223 -7.82 2.25 17.94
CA LYS A 223 -8.80 2.79 18.90
C LYS A 223 -10.22 2.78 18.32
N ILE A 224 -10.38 3.16 17.06
CA ILE A 224 -11.69 3.11 16.37
C ILE A 224 -12.20 1.66 16.29
N CYS A 225 -11.33 0.70 15.95
CA CYS A 225 -11.71 -0.73 15.95
C CYS A 225 -12.05 -1.24 17.35
N GLN A 226 -11.31 -0.81 18.38
CA GLN A 226 -11.55 -1.17 19.77
C GLN A 226 -12.96 -0.77 20.22
N GLU A 227 -13.39 0.45 19.94
CA GLU A 227 -14.73 0.93 20.31
C GLU A 227 -15.83 0.01 19.78
N VAL A 228 -15.73 -0.44 18.52
CA VAL A 228 -16.69 -1.35 17.91
C VAL A 228 -16.63 -2.74 18.52
N ILE A 229 -15.41 -3.27 18.71
CA ILE A 229 -15.21 -4.60 19.32
C ILE A 229 -15.78 -4.67 20.72
N GLU A 230 -15.61 -3.60 21.52
CA GLU A 230 -16.14 -3.52 22.89
C GLU A 230 -17.66 -3.36 22.92
N ALA A 231 -18.21 -2.46 22.11
CA ALA A 231 -19.65 -2.22 22.02
C ALA A 231 -20.42 -3.49 21.62
N GLU A 232 -19.90 -4.22 20.65
CA GLU A 232 -20.52 -5.43 20.10
C GLU A 232 -20.08 -6.72 20.84
N LYS A 233 -19.22 -6.61 21.85
CA LYS A 233 -18.67 -7.74 22.63
C LYS A 233 -18.01 -8.81 21.75
N LEU A 234 -17.37 -8.40 20.66
CA LEU A 234 -16.70 -9.29 19.71
C LEU A 234 -15.37 -9.81 20.28
N PRO A 235 -14.85 -10.93 19.79
CA PRO A 235 -13.45 -11.29 19.99
C PRO A 235 -12.52 -10.18 19.46
N PRO A 236 -11.35 -9.93 20.09
CA PRO A 236 -10.40 -8.90 19.66
C PRO A 236 -9.66 -9.33 18.38
N ILE A 237 -10.34 -9.22 17.24
CA ILE A 237 -9.86 -9.69 15.93
C ILE A 237 -8.81 -8.79 15.29
N PHE A 238 -8.68 -7.56 15.74
CA PHE A 238 -7.68 -6.60 15.29
C PHE A 238 -6.77 -6.27 16.47
N GLN A 239 -5.49 -6.58 16.33
CA GLN A 239 -4.48 -6.35 17.34
C GLN A 239 -3.23 -5.74 16.70
N SER A 240 -2.39 -5.06 17.49
CA SER A 240 -1.24 -4.36 16.94
C SER A 240 -0.07 -4.28 17.94
N PHE A 241 1.13 -4.15 17.38
CA PHE A 241 2.34 -3.82 18.14
C PHE A 241 3.30 -2.98 17.29
N ILE A 242 3.98 -2.05 17.93
CA ILE A 242 4.93 -1.12 17.30
C ILE A 242 6.29 -1.33 17.97
N PRO A 243 7.19 -2.12 17.37
CA PRO A 243 8.50 -2.39 17.95
C PRO A 243 9.44 -1.20 17.76
N ALA A 244 10.41 -1.07 18.67
CA ALA A 244 11.46 -0.05 18.57
C ALA A 244 12.49 -0.38 17.49
N ASP A 245 12.70 -1.67 17.22
CA ASP A 245 13.76 -2.17 16.35
C ASP A 245 13.31 -3.32 15.45
N ASN A 246 14.23 -3.76 14.60
CA ASN A 246 13.98 -4.86 13.67
C ASN A 246 14.03 -6.26 14.32
N ALA A 247 14.52 -6.42 15.55
CA ALA A 247 14.65 -7.74 16.17
C ALA A 247 13.26 -8.35 16.42
N LEU A 248 12.35 -7.58 17.03
CA LEU A 248 10.99 -8.02 17.26
C LEU A 248 10.17 -8.14 15.97
N ALA A 249 10.40 -7.27 14.99
CA ALA A 249 9.80 -7.40 13.66
C ALA A 249 10.24 -8.69 12.95
N ASN A 250 11.52 -9.03 13.01
CA ASN A 250 12.05 -10.28 12.46
C ASN A 250 11.47 -11.51 13.19
N ARG A 251 11.34 -11.45 14.53
CA ARG A 251 10.68 -12.50 15.30
C ARG A 251 9.23 -12.71 14.83
N PHE A 252 8.50 -11.65 14.55
CA PHE A 252 7.13 -11.74 14.02
C PHE A 252 7.07 -12.47 12.68
N VAL A 253 7.99 -12.20 11.78
CA VAL A 253 8.10 -12.90 10.49
C VAL A 253 8.42 -14.39 10.67
N ASP A 254 9.26 -14.75 11.67
CA ASP A 254 9.65 -16.12 11.95
C ASP A 254 8.61 -16.91 12.75
N ASP A 255 7.65 -16.22 13.36
CA ASP A 255 6.71 -16.85 14.28
C ASP A 255 5.75 -17.81 13.55
N ARG A 256 5.80 -19.09 13.92
CA ARG A 256 4.97 -20.14 13.32
C ARG A 256 3.48 -19.99 13.62
N ARG A 257 3.11 -19.17 14.62
CA ARG A 257 1.71 -18.83 14.91
C ARG A 257 1.09 -17.94 13.83
N VAL A 258 1.93 -17.21 13.09
CA VAL A 258 1.50 -16.35 11.97
C VAL A 258 1.36 -17.22 10.71
N ALA A 259 0.12 -17.48 10.32
CA ALA A 259 -0.19 -18.36 9.20
C ALA A 259 0.10 -17.73 7.82
N LEU A 260 -0.11 -16.41 7.71
CA LEU A 260 0.19 -15.60 6.54
C LEU A 260 0.89 -14.31 6.98
N VAL A 261 2.01 -13.97 6.36
CA VAL A 261 2.65 -12.65 6.49
C VAL A 261 2.37 -11.85 5.23
N SER A 262 1.57 -10.80 5.36
CA SER A 262 1.45 -9.77 4.33
C SER A 262 2.45 -8.65 4.63
N PHE A 263 3.32 -8.36 3.68
CA PHE A 263 4.36 -7.35 3.80
C PHE A 263 4.30 -6.37 2.65
N THR A 264 4.13 -5.09 2.98
CA THR A 264 4.22 -3.96 2.05
C THR A 264 5.43 -3.12 2.41
N GLY A 265 6.35 -2.93 1.46
CA GLY A 265 7.57 -2.17 1.70
C GLY A 265 8.60 -2.26 0.57
N SER A 266 9.87 -1.97 0.88
CA SER A 266 10.93 -2.01 -0.13
C SER A 266 11.24 -3.44 -0.58
N THR A 267 11.59 -3.62 -1.84
CA THR A 267 11.97 -4.91 -2.44
C THR A 267 13.11 -5.59 -1.67
N GLN A 268 14.10 -4.82 -1.22
CA GLN A 268 15.21 -5.36 -0.44
C GLN A 268 14.77 -6.01 0.88
N VAL A 269 13.83 -5.38 1.60
CA VAL A 269 13.29 -5.94 2.85
C VAL A 269 12.32 -7.09 2.54
N GLY A 270 11.49 -6.95 1.50
CA GLY A 270 10.54 -7.97 1.07
C GLY A 270 11.21 -9.30 0.71
N ARG A 271 12.37 -9.27 0.02
CA ARG A 271 13.17 -10.48 -0.25
C ARG A 271 13.54 -11.21 1.04
N ARG A 272 14.05 -10.49 2.06
CA ARG A 272 14.39 -11.08 3.37
C ARG A 272 13.16 -11.64 4.09
N VAL A 273 12.02 -10.94 4.02
CA VAL A 273 10.77 -11.44 4.60
C VAL A 273 10.33 -12.72 3.90
N GLY A 274 10.35 -12.76 2.56
CA GLY A 274 10.02 -13.94 1.78
C GLY A 274 10.92 -15.14 2.10
N GLU A 275 12.25 -14.94 2.17
CA GLU A 275 13.23 -15.96 2.56
C GLU A 275 12.94 -16.54 3.95
N ARG A 276 12.69 -15.68 4.96
CA ARG A 276 12.41 -16.10 6.34
C ARG A 276 11.10 -16.86 6.45
N VAL A 277 10.04 -16.39 5.78
CA VAL A 277 8.74 -17.07 5.76
C VAL A 277 8.85 -18.42 5.05
N ALA A 278 9.57 -18.51 3.92
CA ALA A 278 9.80 -19.75 3.20
C ALA A 278 10.61 -20.77 4.02
N ALA A 279 11.60 -20.32 4.80
CA ALA A 279 12.41 -21.18 5.67
C ALA A 279 11.57 -21.96 6.71
N ARG A 280 10.41 -21.40 7.12
CA ARG A 280 9.47 -22.07 8.03
C ARG A 280 8.28 -22.73 7.32
N LEU A 281 8.28 -22.79 5.98
CA LEU A 281 7.16 -23.26 5.14
C LEU A 281 5.86 -22.48 5.38
N GLY A 282 5.98 -21.19 5.72
CA GLY A 282 4.87 -20.27 5.91
C GLY A 282 4.35 -19.72 4.58
N ARG A 283 3.28 -18.93 4.66
CA ARG A 283 2.73 -18.18 3.51
C ARG A 283 3.13 -16.72 3.59
N SER A 284 3.47 -16.14 2.46
CA SER A 284 3.72 -14.70 2.33
C SER A 284 2.93 -14.10 1.19
N LEU A 285 2.50 -12.86 1.37
CA LEU A 285 1.96 -11.97 0.37
C LEU A 285 2.87 -10.74 0.37
N LEU A 286 3.51 -10.45 -0.75
CA LEU A 286 4.52 -9.41 -0.84
C LEU A 286 4.08 -8.34 -1.83
N GLU A 287 3.96 -7.10 -1.34
CA GLU A 287 3.69 -5.90 -2.12
C GLU A 287 4.87 -4.94 -1.97
N LEU A 288 5.71 -4.91 -2.99
CA LEU A 288 7.02 -4.27 -2.93
C LEU A 288 7.10 -3.04 -3.85
N GLY A 289 8.30 -2.68 -4.28
CA GLY A 289 8.52 -1.53 -5.14
C GLY A 289 7.88 -1.64 -6.53
N GLY A 290 7.82 -0.50 -7.21
CA GLY A 290 7.33 -0.38 -8.58
C GLY A 290 8.07 0.69 -9.37
N ASN A 291 8.36 0.43 -10.63
CA ASN A 291 8.99 1.39 -11.54
C ASN A 291 8.09 1.64 -12.76
N ASN A 292 6.89 2.11 -12.49
CA ASN A 292 5.76 2.11 -13.39
C ASN A 292 5.95 3.04 -14.59
N ALA A 293 5.53 2.57 -15.76
CA ALA A 293 5.62 3.33 -16.99
C ALA A 293 4.25 3.68 -17.57
N ILE A 294 4.17 4.86 -18.17
CA ILE A 294 3.11 5.24 -19.11
C ILE A 294 3.71 5.29 -20.51
N ILE A 295 3.09 4.60 -21.46
CA ILE A 295 3.41 4.69 -22.89
C ILE A 295 2.46 5.72 -23.52
N VAL A 296 3.02 6.72 -24.20
CA VAL A 296 2.25 7.72 -24.97
C VAL A 296 2.48 7.46 -26.44
N ASP A 297 1.51 6.82 -27.08
CA ASP A 297 1.55 6.49 -28.51
C ASP A 297 1.43 7.74 -29.39
N ALA A 298 1.77 7.60 -30.68
CA ALA A 298 1.63 8.67 -31.67
C ALA A 298 0.19 9.21 -31.79
N SER A 299 -0.82 8.36 -31.59
CA SER A 299 -2.23 8.71 -31.66
C SER A 299 -2.82 9.22 -30.33
N ALA A 300 -2.03 9.22 -29.25
CA ALA A 300 -2.51 9.55 -27.92
C ALA A 300 -3.14 10.94 -27.81
N ASN A 301 -4.26 11.01 -27.09
CA ASN A 301 -4.87 12.28 -26.70
C ASN A 301 -4.06 12.92 -25.54
N VAL A 302 -3.28 13.96 -25.86
CA VAL A 302 -2.39 14.62 -24.91
C VAL A 302 -3.17 15.35 -23.80
N ASP A 303 -4.44 15.68 -24.01
CA ASP A 303 -5.31 16.29 -22.98
C ASP A 303 -5.66 15.31 -21.86
N LEU A 304 -5.65 14.01 -22.13
CA LEU A 304 -5.76 12.95 -21.11
C LEU A 304 -4.39 12.61 -20.50
N VAL A 305 -3.32 12.61 -21.31
CA VAL A 305 -1.97 12.26 -20.86
C VAL A 305 -1.47 13.19 -19.77
N VAL A 306 -1.53 14.52 -20.00
CA VAL A 306 -0.89 15.49 -19.10
C VAL A 306 -1.46 15.43 -17.67
N PRO A 307 -2.77 15.49 -17.42
CA PRO A 307 -3.30 15.41 -16.06
C PRO A 307 -3.06 14.02 -15.43
N SER A 308 -3.12 12.93 -16.19
CA SER A 308 -2.86 11.58 -15.69
C SER A 308 -1.41 11.40 -15.25
N VAL A 309 -0.46 11.87 -16.05
CA VAL A 309 0.98 11.84 -15.72
C VAL A 309 1.26 12.75 -14.52
N LEU A 310 0.71 13.96 -14.50
CA LEU A 310 0.89 14.90 -13.39
C LEU A 310 0.43 14.26 -12.08
N PHE A 311 -0.79 13.75 -12.02
CA PHE A 311 -1.32 13.05 -10.85
C PHE A 311 -0.47 11.83 -10.47
N GLY A 312 -0.13 10.97 -11.45
CA GLY A 312 0.63 9.75 -11.21
C GLY A 312 2.07 9.99 -10.74
N ALA A 313 2.72 11.06 -11.19
CA ALA A 313 4.12 11.34 -10.89
C ALA A 313 4.34 12.16 -9.60
N ILE A 314 3.42 13.08 -9.25
CA ILE A 314 3.58 13.96 -8.10
C ILE A 314 2.69 13.61 -6.91
N GLY A 315 1.64 12.81 -7.11
CA GLY A 315 0.75 12.36 -6.03
C GLY A 315 1.56 11.76 -4.88
N THR A 316 1.23 12.14 -3.64
CA THR A 316 1.97 11.76 -2.42
C THR A 316 3.48 12.07 -2.52
N ALA A 317 3.86 13.14 -3.22
CA ALA A 317 5.25 13.50 -3.54
C ALA A 317 6.05 12.34 -4.18
N GLY A 318 5.43 11.57 -5.09
CA GLY A 318 6.06 10.42 -5.74
C GLY A 318 6.28 9.20 -4.85
N GLN A 319 5.69 9.17 -3.66
CA GLN A 319 5.88 8.11 -2.66
C GLN A 319 4.75 7.07 -2.69
N ARG A 320 4.34 6.64 -3.90
CA ARG A 320 3.44 5.50 -4.11
C ARG A 320 4.17 4.38 -4.83
N CYS A 321 3.85 3.14 -4.51
CA CYS A 321 4.32 1.99 -5.28
C CYS A 321 3.85 2.06 -6.77
N THR A 322 2.69 2.70 -7.03
CA THR A 322 2.11 2.92 -8.36
C THR A 322 2.54 4.26 -9.02
N THR A 323 3.44 5.05 -8.42
CA THR A 323 3.91 6.32 -9.00
C THR A 323 4.41 6.11 -10.42
N THR A 324 3.97 6.98 -11.34
CA THR A 324 4.52 7.06 -12.70
C THR A 324 5.95 7.58 -12.63
N ARG A 325 6.93 6.73 -12.91
CA ARG A 325 8.36 7.08 -12.86
C ARG A 325 8.97 7.19 -14.23
N ARG A 326 8.46 6.41 -15.21
CA ARG A 326 8.91 6.41 -16.59
C ARG A 326 7.77 6.83 -17.51
N LEU A 327 8.02 7.83 -18.34
CA LEU A 327 7.10 8.27 -19.38
C LEU A 327 7.75 7.99 -20.74
N LEU A 328 7.31 6.92 -21.38
CA LEU A 328 7.77 6.51 -22.70
C LEU A 328 6.92 7.24 -23.74
N VAL A 329 7.49 8.12 -24.55
CA VAL A 329 6.73 8.98 -25.45
C VAL A 329 7.20 8.77 -26.90
N HIS A 330 6.24 8.51 -27.80
CA HIS A 330 6.54 8.42 -29.22
C HIS A 330 7.25 9.70 -29.72
N GLU A 331 8.31 9.56 -30.53
CA GLU A 331 9.16 10.67 -30.97
C GLU A 331 8.37 11.83 -31.59
N SER A 332 7.27 11.56 -32.29
CA SER A 332 6.43 12.58 -32.90
C SER A 332 5.63 13.42 -31.89
N ARG A 333 5.53 13.01 -30.64
CA ARG A 333 4.75 13.69 -29.57
C ARG A 333 5.64 14.25 -28.46
N ILE A 334 6.94 13.94 -28.48
CA ILE A 334 7.86 14.24 -27.36
C ILE A 334 7.90 15.73 -27.02
N ASP A 335 8.01 16.61 -28.02
CA ASP A 335 8.15 18.05 -27.79
C ASP A 335 6.86 18.68 -27.25
N GLU A 336 5.70 18.22 -27.72
CA GLU A 336 4.40 18.68 -27.22
C GLU A 336 4.20 18.24 -25.77
N VAL A 337 4.39 16.95 -25.47
CA VAL A 337 4.23 16.38 -24.13
C VAL A 337 5.21 17.01 -23.15
N GLN A 338 6.49 17.12 -23.51
CA GLN A 338 7.52 17.77 -22.68
C GLN A 338 7.14 19.21 -22.35
N ARG A 339 6.80 20.03 -23.34
CA ARG A 339 6.44 21.43 -23.13
C ARG A 339 5.25 21.57 -22.20
N ARG A 340 4.19 20.78 -22.40
CA ARG A 340 2.97 20.83 -21.58
C ARG A 340 3.21 20.35 -20.15
N LEU A 341 3.96 19.26 -19.95
CA LEU A 341 4.30 18.77 -18.62
C LEU A 341 5.17 19.77 -17.85
N VAL A 342 6.23 20.32 -18.47
CA VAL A 342 7.06 21.34 -17.82
C VAL A 342 6.24 22.56 -17.39
N ALA A 343 5.30 23.01 -18.25
CA ALA A 343 4.39 24.12 -17.89
C ALA A 343 3.48 23.78 -16.72
N SER A 344 2.98 22.52 -16.65
CA SER A 344 2.13 22.05 -15.55
C SER A 344 2.91 21.88 -14.23
N TYR A 345 4.13 21.36 -14.28
CA TYR A 345 4.99 21.20 -13.11
C TYR A 345 5.30 22.54 -12.41
N LYS A 346 5.49 23.61 -13.19
CA LYS A 346 5.71 24.96 -12.65
C LYS A 346 4.51 25.52 -11.86
N GLN A 347 3.31 24.96 -12.03
CA GLN A 347 2.10 25.39 -11.34
C GLN A 347 1.81 24.59 -10.07
N VAL A 348 2.62 23.56 -9.76
CA VAL A 348 2.45 22.72 -8.59
C VAL A 348 2.79 23.52 -7.33
N ARG A 349 1.76 23.79 -6.52
CA ARG A 349 1.95 24.45 -5.21
C ARG A 349 2.43 23.42 -4.21
N ILE A 350 3.65 23.64 -3.71
CA ILE A 350 4.29 22.83 -2.68
C ILE A 350 4.10 23.53 -1.34
N GLY A 351 3.68 22.82 -0.29
CA GLY A 351 3.46 23.45 0.99
C GLY A 351 2.85 22.55 2.06
N ASP A 352 2.24 23.17 3.06
CA ASP A 352 1.55 22.49 4.16
C ASP A 352 0.49 21.52 3.61
N PRO A 353 0.56 20.22 3.94
CA PRO A 353 -0.40 19.22 3.49
C PRO A 353 -1.85 19.48 3.91
N LEU A 354 -2.06 20.22 5.01
CA LEU A 354 -3.40 20.56 5.51
C LEU A 354 -4.00 21.81 4.83
N ASP A 355 -3.20 22.56 4.07
CA ASP A 355 -3.73 23.67 3.27
C ASP A 355 -4.42 23.14 2.00
N ALA A 356 -5.70 23.45 1.83
CA ALA A 356 -6.50 23.03 0.68
C ALA A 356 -5.95 23.46 -0.69
N LYS A 357 -5.04 24.44 -0.72
CA LYS A 357 -4.41 24.92 -1.95
C LYS A 357 -3.13 24.14 -2.30
N THR A 358 -2.57 23.37 -1.40
CA THR A 358 -1.39 22.56 -1.62
C THR A 358 -1.69 21.43 -2.58
N LEU A 359 -0.82 21.21 -3.55
CA LEU A 359 -0.92 20.14 -4.55
C LEU A 359 0.14 19.05 -4.33
N MET A 360 1.23 19.35 -3.63
CA MET A 360 2.25 18.39 -3.25
C MET A 360 2.81 18.73 -1.86
N GLY A 361 2.79 17.78 -0.96
CA GLY A 361 3.39 17.85 0.36
C GLY A 361 4.88 17.47 0.37
N PRO A 362 5.48 17.29 1.56
CA PRO A 362 6.88 16.89 1.72
C PRO A 362 7.10 15.40 1.46
N LEU A 363 8.36 15.01 1.37
CA LEU A 363 8.81 13.64 1.57
C LEU A 363 8.70 13.26 3.06
N VAL A 364 8.64 11.96 3.35
CA VAL A 364 8.43 11.47 4.73
C VAL A 364 9.56 11.81 5.70
N GLY A 365 10.78 12.07 5.20
CA GLY A 365 11.92 12.36 6.06
C GLY A 365 13.23 12.61 5.31
N ALA A 366 14.27 12.96 6.06
CA ALA A 366 15.57 13.33 5.53
C ALA A 366 16.24 12.25 4.68
N SER A 367 15.99 10.96 4.97
CA SER A 367 16.53 9.86 4.15
C SER A 367 15.94 9.83 2.75
N ALA A 368 14.65 10.16 2.60
CA ALA A 368 13.98 10.26 1.31
C ALA A 368 14.49 11.45 0.50
N VAL A 369 14.79 12.59 1.16
CA VAL A 369 15.44 13.74 0.50
C VAL A 369 16.81 13.35 -0.05
N ARG A 370 17.65 12.67 0.74
CA ARG A 370 18.96 12.19 0.27
C ARG A 370 18.86 11.22 -0.92
N GLN A 371 17.86 10.32 -0.92
CA GLN A 371 17.61 9.42 -2.06
C GLN A 371 17.22 10.19 -3.32
N TYR A 372 16.36 11.20 -3.19
CA TYR A 372 16.00 12.10 -4.26
C TYR A 372 17.22 12.81 -4.86
N GLU A 373 18.07 13.41 -4.02
CA GLU A 373 19.28 14.12 -4.44
C GLU A 373 20.28 13.17 -5.13
N SER A 374 20.53 11.99 -4.54
CA SER A 374 21.41 10.97 -5.10
C SER A 374 20.94 10.50 -6.49
N ALA A 375 19.63 10.24 -6.66
CA ALA A 375 19.09 9.82 -7.94
C ALA A 375 19.24 10.89 -9.03
N LEU A 376 19.10 12.17 -8.69
CA LEU A 376 19.32 13.26 -9.63
C LEU A 376 20.80 13.46 -9.98
N GLU A 377 21.70 13.27 -9.04
CA GLU A 377 23.14 13.28 -9.30
C GLU A 377 23.52 12.13 -10.25
N ASP A 378 23.01 10.93 -10.00
CA ASP A 378 23.23 9.77 -10.87
C ASP A 378 22.63 9.97 -12.26
N ALA A 379 21.43 10.55 -12.36
CA ALA A 379 20.82 10.89 -13.63
C ALA A 379 21.70 11.84 -14.45
N ARG A 380 22.24 12.89 -13.83
CA ARG A 380 23.16 13.83 -14.51
C ARG A 380 24.47 13.16 -14.95
N LYS A 381 25.08 12.33 -14.07
CA LYS A 381 26.30 11.56 -14.40
C LYS A 381 26.10 10.62 -15.58
N GLN A 382 24.90 10.04 -15.71
CA GLN A 382 24.54 9.12 -16.79
C GLN A 382 24.06 9.84 -18.06
N GLY A 383 24.10 11.18 -18.08
CA GLY A 383 23.79 12.01 -19.25
C GLY A 383 22.30 12.39 -19.35
N GLY A 384 21.55 12.33 -18.26
CA GLY A 384 20.18 12.85 -18.16
C GLY A 384 20.16 14.38 -18.06
N GLU A 385 19.17 14.99 -18.70
CA GLU A 385 18.94 16.44 -18.71
C GLU A 385 17.74 16.77 -17.78
N VAL A 386 17.98 17.56 -16.72
CA VAL A 386 16.91 18.06 -15.86
C VAL A 386 16.17 19.20 -16.55
N LEU A 387 14.91 18.98 -16.91
CA LEU A 387 14.07 19.92 -17.64
C LEU A 387 13.35 20.93 -16.71
N CYS A 388 13.02 20.51 -15.49
CA CYS A 388 12.48 21.37 -14.45
C CYS A 388 12.66 20.71 -13.07
N GLY A 389 12.60 21.50 -11.99
CA GLY A 389 12.83 21.04 -10.64
C GLY A 389 14.30 20.75 -10.35
N GLY A 390 14.57 19.71 -9.57
CA GLY A 390 15.91 19.18 -9.36
C GLY A 390 16.62 19.66 -8.09
N ARG A 391 15.87 20.19 -7.10
CA ARG A 391 16.41 20.70 -5.85
C ARG A 391 15.57 20.30 -4.64
N ALA A 392 16.22 20.04 -3.52
CA ALA A 392 15.59 20.10 -2.22
C ALA A 392 15.33 21.56 -1.83
N LEU A 393 14.18 21.84 -1.21
CA LEU A 393 13.83 23.18 -0.81
C LEU A 393 14.45 23.50 0.57
N PRO A 394 15.06 24.66 0.75
CA PRO A 394 15.67 25.03 2.02
C PRO A 394 14.62 25.31 3.09
N GLY A 395 14.96 25.08 4.36
CA GLY A 395 14.15 25.42 5.53
C GLY A 395 13.64 24.21 6.29
N ALA A 396 12.61 24.42 7.12
CA ALA A 396 11.98 23.34 7.88
C ALA A 396 11.21 22.39 6.96
N GLY A 397 11.10 21.12 7.40
CA GLY A 397 10.41 20.09 6.62
C GLY A 397 11.26 19.48 5.50
N PHE A 398 10.71 18.48 4.84
CA PHE A 398 11.43 17.63 3.88
C PHE A 398 10.89 17.84 2.45
N PHE A 399 10.83 19.08 2.02
CA PHE A 399 10.28 19.47 0.72
C PHE A 399 11.32 19.36 -0.41
N VAL A 400 10.85 18.89 -1.56
CA VAL A 400 11.63 18.82 -2.79
C VAL A 400 10.81 19.35 -3.98
N GLU A 401 11.47 19.78 -5.04
CA GLU A 401 10.78 20.14 -6.27
C GLU A 401 10.40 18.88 -7.07
N PRO A 402 9.17 18.78 -7.62
CA PRO A 402 8.84 17.73 -8.57
C PRO A 402 9.68 17.92 -9.83
N THR A 403 10.28 16.84 -10.31
CA THR A 403 11.37 16.91 -11.29
C THR A 403 11.06 16.08 -12.52
N ILE A 404 11.33 16.66 -13.70
CA ILE A 404 11.33 15.94 -14.98
C ILE A 404 12.75 15.87 -15.49
N VAL A 405 13.19 14.65 -15.84
CA VAL A 405 14.50 14.39 -16.44
C VAL A 405 14.29 13.78 -17.82
N ARG A 406 14.82 14.41 -18.87
CA ARG A 406 14.95 13.76 -20.17
C ARG A 406 16.07 12.73 -20.09
N ALA A 407 15.76 11.49 -20.41
CA ALA A 407 16.65 10.37 -20.17
C ALA A 407 16.62 9.36 -21.34
N ARG A 408 17.56 8.42 -21.31
CA ARG A 408 17.55 7.23 -22.17
C ARG A 408 17.23 6.01 -21.30
N HIS A 409 16.58 5.02 -21.91
CA HIS A 409 16.16 3.81 -21.22
C HIS A 409 17.32 3.02 -20.58
N GLU A 410 18.50 3.01 -21.26
CA GLU A 410 19.69 2.26 -20.83
C GLU A 410 20.36 2.82 -19.56
N MET A 411 19.96 4.01 -19.13
CA MET A 411 20.50 4.62 -17.91
C MET A 411 20.06 3.81 -16.69
N PRO A 412 20.98 3.25 -15.88
CA PRO A 412 20.63 2.43 -14.71
C PRO A 412 19.64 3.11 -13.75
N VAL A 413 19.76 4.42 -13.54
CA VAL A 413 18.86 5.19 -12.66
C VAL A 413 17.41 5.20 -13.16
N VAL A 414 17.17 5.09 -14.46
CA VAL A 414 15.83 5.02 -15.07
C VAL A 414 15.15 3.67 -14.79
N ARG A 415 15.95 2.62 -14.65
CA ARG A 415 15.48 1.24 -14.44
C ARG A 415 15.30 0.88 -12.95
N HIS A 416 15.78 1.76 -12.06
CA HIS A 416 15.70 1.57 -10.61
C HIS A 416 14.63 2.47 -9.99
N GLU A 417 13.93 1.95 -8.97
CA GLU A 417 12.92 2.73 -8.25
C GLU A 417 13.57 3.80 -7.38
N THR A 418 13.17 5.07 -7.60
CA THR A 418 13.43 6.16 -6.64
C THR A 418 12.10 6.62 -6.07
N PHE A 419 11.91 6.46 -4.76
CA PHE A 419 10.63 6.73 -4.08
C PHE A 419 10.45 8.23 -3.78
N ALA A 420 10.46 9.03 -4.86
CA ALA A 420 10.43 10.49 -4.86
C ALA A 420 9.80 11.03 -6.15
N PRO A 421 9.46 12.33 -6.24
CA PRO A 421 8.75 12.89 -7.39
C PRO A 421 9.71 13.19 -8.58
N ILE A 422 10.29 12.13 -9.14
CA ILE A 422 11.16 12.19 -10.33
C ILE A 422 10.48 11.43 -11.47
N LEU A 423 10.25 12.11 -12.59
CA LEU A 423 9.72 11.55 -13.83
C LEU A 423 10.79 11.51 -14.91
N TYR A 424 11.08 10.31 -15.42
CA TYR A 424 12.00 10.13 -16.56
C TYR A 424 11.22 10.13 -17.87
N LEU A 425 11.53 11.08 -18.75
CA LEU A 425 10.94 11.21 -20.09
C LEU A 425 11.87 10.54 -21.11
N VAL A 426 11.39 9.47 -21.75
CA VAL A 426 12.18 8.62 -22.65
C VAL A 426 11.49 8.53 -24.02
N PRO A 427 12.15 8.87 -25.12
CA PRO A 427 11.58 8.73 -26.46
C PRO A 427 11.60 7.28 -26.94
N PHE A 428 10.62 6.91 -27.78
CA PHE A 428 10.60 5.66 -28.53
C PHE A 428 10.03 5.89 -29.96
N ARG A 429 10.22 4.91 -30.87
CA ARG A 429 9.79 4.99 -32.27
C ARG A 429 8.68 4.04 -32.65
N THR A 430 8.63 2.85 -32.06
CA THR A 430 7.61 1.83 -32.35
C THR A 430 7.01 1.31 -31.07
N LEU A 431 5.76 0.85 -31.13
CA LEU A 431 5.09 0.29 -29.97
C LEU A 431 5.82 -0.95 -29.40
N ASP A 432 6.41 -1.78 -30.26
CA ASP A 432 7.18 -2.95 -29.81
C ASP A 432 8.45 -2.53 -29.05
N GLU A 433 9.12 -1.46 -29.46
CA GLU A 433 10.22 -0.86 -28.71
C GLU A 433 9.74 -0.33 -27.34
N ALA A 434 8.60 0.37 -27.31
CA ALA A 434 8.05 0.89 -26.07
C ALA A 434 7.65 -0.24 -25.08
N ILE A 435 7.05 -1.31 -25.58
CA ILE A 435 6.70 -2.49 -24.77
C ILE A 435 7.97 -3.18 -24.25
N ALA A 436 9.00 -3.32 -25.09
CA ALA A 436 10.28 -3.88 -24.67
C ALA A 436 10.94 -3.04 -23.56
N MET A 437 11.01 -1.71 -23.74
CA MET A 437 11.51 -0.78 -22.71
C MET A 437 10.67 -0.81 -21.44
N HIS A 438 9.35 -0.91 -21.59
CA HIS A 438 8.43 -0.99 -20.45
C HIS A 438 8.72 -2.23 -19.60
N ASN A 439 8.83 -3.40 -20.22
CA ASN A 439 9.05 -4.68 -19.55
C ASN A 439 10.50 -4.89 -19.07
N ASP A 440 11.49 -4.11 -19.60
CA ASP A 440 12.89 -4.18 -19.18
C ASP A 440 13.13 -3.44 -17.85
N THR A 441 12.51 -3.97 -16.80
CA THR A 441 12.69 -3.57 -15.41
C THR A 441 12.42 -4.77 -14.52
N ASP A 442 13.00 -4.77 -13.33
CA ASP A 442 12.76 -5.83 -12.35
C ASP A 442 11.35 -5.79 -11.72
N TYR A 443 10.59 -4.71 -11.93
CA TYR A 443 9.29 -4.48 -11.33
C TYR A 443 8.13 -4.74 -12.30
N GLY A 444 6.96 -5.06 -11.75
CA GLY A 444 5.75 -5.33 -12.54
C GLY A 444 4.46 -5.01 -11.79
N LEU A 445 4.33 -3.79 -11.19
CA LEU A 445 3.11 -3.45 -10.44
C LEU A 445 2.05 -2.86 -11.35
N SER A 446 2.29 -1.66 -11.90
CA SER A 446 1.29 -0.91 -12.65
C SER A 446 1.86 -0.32 -13.92
N SER A 447 1.03 -0.20 -14.95
CA SER A 447 1.39 0.30 -16.27
C SER A 447 0.20 0.95 -16.96
N ALA A 448 0.48 1.79 -17.95
CA ALA A 448 -0.58 2.36 -18.78
C ALA A 448 -0.09 2.64 -20.21
N ILE A 449 -1.03 2.63 -21.15
CA ILE A 449 -0.87 3.14 -22.50
C ILE A 449 -1.93 4.19 -22.81
N PHE A 450 -1.54 5.29 -23.46
CA PHE A 450 -2.45 6.25 -24.07
C PHE A 450 -2.40 6.10 -25.58
N THR A 451 -3.52 5.73 -26.19
CA THR A 451 -3.67 5.50 -27.63
C THR A 451 -5.14 5.63 -28.02
N ASP A 452 -5.39 6.11 -29.26
CA ASP A 452 -6.72 6.12 -29.86
C ASP A 452 -6.92 4.90 -30.80
N ARG A 453 -5.91 4.00 -30.88
CA ARG A 453 -5.95 2.82 -31.73
C ARG A 453 -6.26 1.57 -30.93
N LEU A 454 -7.38 0.92 -31.24
CA LEU A 454 -7.81 -0.31 -30.57
C LEU A 454 -6.73 -1.42 -30.67
N GLN A 455 -6.08 -1.56 -31.82
CA GLN A 455 -5.05 -2.58 -32.01
C GLN A 455 -3.86 -2.41 -31.07
N ASP A 456 -3.44 -1.16 -30.82
CA ASP A 456 -2.32 -0.88 -29.96
C ASP A 456 -2.69 -1.08 -28.47
N ALA A 457 -3.94 -0.75 -28.09
CA ALA A 457 -4.49 -1.04 -26.78
C ALA A 457 -4.55 -2.57 -26.53
N GLU A 458 -5.12 -3.34 -27.45
CA GLU A 458 -5.21 -4.80 -27.36
C GLU A 458 -3.81 -5.45 -27.38
N ARG A 459 -2.88 -4.94 -28.19
CA ARG A 459 -1.48 -5.39 -28.20
C ARG A 459 -0.82 -5.20 -26.84
N PHE A 460 -1.01 -4.03 -26.19
CA PHE A 460 -0.48 -3.73 -24.86
C PHE A 460 -1.09 -4.62 -23.77
N LEU A 461 -2.37 -4.96 -23.86
CA LEU A 461 -3.07 -5.81 -22.88
C LEU A 461 -2.90 -7.32 -23.14
N SER A 462 -2.31 -7.71 -24.28
CA SER A 462 -2.10 -9.12 -24.63
C SER A 462 -0.99 -9.77 -23.79
N ALA A 463 -0.87 -11.10 -23.87
CA ALA A 463 0.19 -11.88 -23.20
C ALA A 463 1.62 -11.48 -23.60
N SER A 464 1.80 -10.80 -24.73
CA SER A 464 3.09 -10.27 -25.21
C SER A 464 3.17 -8.75 -25.04
N GLY A 465 2.25 -8.14 -24.31
CA GLY A 465 2.21 -6.72 -23.98
C GLY A 465 2.83 -6.42 -22.61
N SER A 466 2.12 -5.70 -21.76
CA SER A 466 2.57 -5.38 -20.40
C SER A 466 2.65 -6.62 -19.52
N ASP A 467 3.74 -6.78 -18.78
CA ASP A 467 3.95 -7.85 -17.81
C ASP A 467 3.62 -7.44 -16.36
N CYS A 468 2.89 -6.34 -16.17
CA CYS A 468 2.46 -5.84 -14.87
C CYS A 468 1.16 -6.49 -14.38
N GLY A 469 0.96 -6.50 -13.07
CA GLY A 469 -0.29 -6.92 -12.45
C GLY A 469 -1.47 -6.00 -12.77
N ILE A 470 -1.21 -4.71 -13.06
CA ILE A 470 -2.19 -3.70 -13.46
C ILE A 470 -1.76 -3.10 -14.80
N ALA A 471 -2.63 -3.17 -15.81
CA ALA A 471 -2.39 -2.59 -17.13
C ALA A 471 -3.62 -1.79 -17.56
N ASN A 472 -3.44 -0.49 -17.77
CA ASN A 472 -4.50 0.47 -18.03
C ASN A 472 -4.43 1.03 -19.46
N VAL A 473 -5.56 1.45 -19.99
CA VAL A 473 -5.66 2.15 -21.27
C VAL A 473 -6.34 3.50 -21.07
N ASN A 474 -5.70 4.58 -21.52
CA ASN A 474 -6.19 5.96 -21.44
C ASN A 474 -6.52 6.45 -20.03
N ILE A 475 -5.90 5.83 -19.02
CA ILE A 475 -5.88 6.26 -17.61
C ILE A 475 -4.47 6.01 -17.05
N GLY A 476 -4.07 6.72 -15.97
CA GLY A 476 -2.72 6.63 -15.41
C GLY A 476 -2.43 5.35 -14.64
N THR A 477 -1.22 5.25 -14.08
CA THR A 477 -0.75 4.09 -13.30
C THR A 477 -1.22 4.11 -11.85
N SER A 478 -1.66 5.26 -11.32
CA SER A 478 -2.12 5.45 -9.93
C SER A 478 -3.64 5.48 -9.86
N GLY A 479 -4.22 5.00 -8.75
CA GLY A 479 -5.65 4.94 -8.55
C GLY A 479 -6.17 3.50 -8.70
N ALA A 480 -5.78 2.62 -7.75
CA ALA A 480 -6.35 1.29 -7.67
C ALA A 480 -7.85 1.35 -7.31
N GLU A 481 -8.67 0.55 -7.97
CA GLU A 481 -10.09 0.41 -7.66
C GLU A 481 -10.31 -0.80 -6.77
N ILE A 482 -11.14 -0.65 -5.73
CA ILE A 482 -11.35 -1.67 -4.69
C ILE A 482 -11.84 -3.01 -5.23
N GLY A 483 -12.63 -3.02 -6.31
CA GLY A 483 -13.13 -4.25 -6.92
C GLY A 483 -12.10 -5.04 -7.73
N GLY A 484 -11.04 -4.39 -8.19
CA GLY A 484 -9.96 -5.00 -8.98
C GLY A 484 -8.93 -5.71 -8.10
N ALA A 485 -8.37 -6.82 -8.59
CA ALA A 485 -7.29 -7.51 -7.88
C ALA A 485 -6.02 -6.64 -7.88
N PHE A 486 -5.58 -6.21 -6.70
CA PHE A 486 -4.37 -5.41 -6.53
C PHE A 486 -3.17 -6.30 -6.20
N GLY A 487 -2.10 -6.13 -6.94
CA GLY A 487 -0.81 -6.80 -6.73
C GLY A 487 0.07 -6.78 -7.97
N GLY A 488 1.34 -7.05 -7.80
CA GLY A 488 2.37 -7.00 -8.84
C GLY A 488 2.95 -8.35 -9.21
N GLU A 489 3.84 -8.29 -10.19
CA GLU A 489 4.63 -9.40 -10.72
C GLU A 489 6.12 -9.09 -10.56
N LYS A 490 6.98 -10.05 -10.85
CA LYS A 490 8.44 -9.94 -10.75
C LYS A 490 8.91 -9.50 -9.34
N ASP A 491 9.83 -8.54 -9.25
CA ASP A 491 10.38 -8.04 -7.99
C ASP A 491 9.41 -7.14 -7.19
N THR A 492 8.24 -6.85 -7.75
CA THR A 492 7.14 -6.24 -6.99
C THR A 492 6.53 -7.24 -6.00
N GLY A 493 6.79 -8.53 -6.18
CA GLY A 493 6.31 -9.59 -5.29
C GLY A 493 5.30 -10.48 -5.98
N GLY A 494 4.26 -10.88 -5.29
CA GLY A 494 3.26 -11.80 -5.85
C GLY A 494 2.08 -12.05 -4.94
N GLY A 495 1.03 -12.57 -5.54
CA GLY A 495 -0.29 -12.67 -4.96
C GLY A 495 -1.18 -11.49 -5.36
N ARG A 496 -2.33 -11.40 -4.70
CA ARG A 496 -3.22 -10.22 -4.81
C ARG A 496 -3.70 -9.87 -3.42
N GLU A 497 -3.37 -8.65 -3.00
CA GLU A 497 -3.58 -8.19 -1.62
C GLU A 497 -5.05 -7.91 -1.34
N ALA A 498 -5.75 -7.34 -2.31
CA ALA A 498 -7.13 -6.92 -2.19
C ALA A 498 -7.90 -7.07 -3.50
N GLY A 499 -9.21 -6.91 -3.43
CA GLY A 499 -10.12 -6.94 -4.58
C GLY A 499 -10.38 -8.35 -5.14
N SER A 500 -11.30 -8.46 -6.07
CA SER A 500 -11.63 -9.68 -6.81
C SER A 500 -11.71 -10.93 -5.91
N ASP A 501 -10.88 -11.92 -6.19
CA ASP A 501 -10.81 -13.21 -5.47
C ASP A 501 -9.63 -13.32 -4.50
N SER A 502 -9.04 -12.18 -4.10
CA SER A 502 -7.91 -12.11 -3.14
C SER A 502 -8.20 -12.82 -1.80
N TRP A 503 -9.48 -12.93 -1.41
CA TRP A 503 -9.90 -13.69 -0.22
C TRP A 503 -9.37 -15.13 -0.20
N LYS A 504 -9.08 -15.73 -1.36
CA LYS A 504 -8.50 -17.09 -1.46
C LYS A 504 -7.10 -17.18 -0.85
N LEU A 505 -6.34 -16.08 -0.81
CA LEU A 505 -5.03 -16.02 -0.15
C LEU A 505 -5.13 -16.06 1.37
N TYR A 506 -6.27 -15.59 1.91
CA TYR A 506 -6.57 -15.56 3.35
C TYR A 506 -7.27 -16.83 3.83
N MET A 507 -7.42 -17.84 2.97
CA MET A 507 -8.09 -19.09 3.33
C MET A 507 -7.29 -20.31 2.86
N ARG A 508 -7.57 -21.46 3.44
CA ARG A 508 -7.08 -22.75 2.99
C ARG A 508 -8.19 -23.54 2.30
N ARG A 509 -7.91 -24.02 1.11
CA ARG A 509 -8.83 -24.89 0.36
C ARG A 509 -8.72 -26.32 0.85
N GLN A 510 -9.86 -26.97 1.03
CA GLN A 510 -9.96 -28.36 1.41
C GLN A 510 -10.88 -29.12 0.44
N THR A 511 -10.40 -30.21 -0.12
CA THR A 511 -11.19 -31.13 -0.91
C THR A 511 -11.81 -32.19 0.01
N ASN A 512 -13.11 -32.40 -0.12
CA ASN A 512 -13.89 -33.33 0.70
C ASN A 512 -14.56 -34.36 -0.21
N THR A 513 -14.54 -35.63 0.19
CA THR A 513 -15.30 -36.70 -0.47
C THR A 513 -16.13 -37.42 0.59
N ILE A 514 -17.43 -37.52 0.34
CA ILE A 514 -18.37 -38.21 1.21
C ILE A 514 -18.85 -39.46 0.47
N ASN A 515 -18.58 -40.62 1.05
CA ASN A 515 -19.21 -41.87 0.66
C ASN A 515 -20.56 -41.99 1.38
N TYR A 516 -21.66 -42.03 0.64
CA TYR A 516 -23.01 -42.24 1.18
C TYR A 516 -23.58 -43.61 0.83
N SER A 517 -22.69 -44.59 0.59
CA SER A 517 -23.03 -46.00 0.38
C SER A 517 -22.45 -46.89 1.47
N SER A 518 -22.88 -48.16 1.49
CA SER A 518 -22.28 -49.21 2.34
C SER A 518 -21.03 -49.84 1.73
N ASP A 519 -20.71 -49.55 0.44
CA ASP A 519 -19.59 -50.12 -0.26
C ASP A 519 -18.38 -49.20 -0.18
N LEU A 520 -17.19 -49.77 -0.07
CA LEU A 520 -15.92 -49.04 -0.08
C LEU A 520 -15.11 -49.42 -1.34
N PRO A 521 -15.35 -48.76 -2.47
CA PRO A 521 -14.55 -49.00 -3.68
C PRO A 521 -13.15 -48.39 -3.46
N LEU A 522 -12.15 -49.25 -3.25
CA LEU A 522 -10.76 -48.83 -3.14
C LEU A 522 -10.22 -48.46 -4.52
N ALA A 523 -9.23 -47.55 -4.51
CA ALA A 523 -8.57 -47.13 -5.73
C ALA A 523 -7.91 -48.35 -6.45
N GLN A 524 -7.84 -48.30 -7.76
CA GLN A 524 -7.22 -49.31 -8.61
C GLN A 524 -7.81 -50.72 -8.47
N GLY A 525 -9.01 -50.86 -7.91
CA GLY A 525 -9.68 -52.15 -7.72
C GLY A 525 -9.02 -53.08 -6.69
N ILE A 526 -8.17 -52.54 -5.83
CA ILE A 526 -7.51 -53.26 -4.74
C ILE A 526 -8.59 -53.82 -3.80
N ARG A 527 -8.44 -55.09 -3.38
CA ARG A 527 -9.26 -55.73 -2.36
C ARG A 527 -8.36 -56.26 -1.25
N PHE A 528 -8.77 -56.11 -0.04
CA PHE A 528 -8.17 -56.72 1.12
C PHE A 528 -9.15 -57.77 1.68
N ASP A 529 -8.65 -58.96 1.95
CA ASP A 529 -9.39 -59.97 2.69
C ASP A 529 -9.30 -59.55 4.17
N VAL A 530 -10.34 -58.95 4.67
CA VAL A 530 -10.51 -58.59 6.10
C VAL A 530 -11.58 -59.49 6.66
N ASP A 531 -11.22 -60.31 7.63
CA ASP A 531 -12.15 -61.18 8.37
C ASP A 531 -13.02 -60.36 9.32
#